data_056c2942ffa2688ffe7205c1583cff91
#
_entry.id   056c2942ffa2688ffe7205c1583cff91
#
_cell.length_a   1.000
_cell.length_b   1.000
_cell.length_c   1.000
_cell.angle_alpha   90.00
_cell.angle_beta   90.00
_cell.angle_gamma   90.00
#
_symmetry.space_group_name_H-M   'P 1'
#
loop_
_entity.id
_entity.type
_entity.pdbx_description
1 polymer ?
#
loop_
_entity_poly.entity_id
_entity_poly.type
_entity_poly.pdbx_seq_one_letter_code
_entity_poly.pdbx_strand_id
1 'polypeptide(L)'
;MRHRTALMGAVAAAALIPGMALAQERERGSSGHLNMIYWQAISTMNVFLSGGTKEMNAASIVLEPLARFDNMGELTPWLVDEVPTLDNGGVSEDLKSITWVLSEGLLWSDGTEVTADDVVFTWEYCTHPEGGCAYRDRFAGVESVEAVDDRTIVVSFEDATPNPYLPFVGAGSPIIQRAQFQDCTGTRAPECTDANFAPIGTGPYVVTDFRPNDVVQFEANPNYRVPTQPYFQTITWAGGGDAAGAARAVFQTGEMDYAWNLQLAPEVIEQMEAGGRGELLVDFGPLMERIEINFTDPSPSLPEGERATRQHPHPILSDIRVREALSLAIDRELLTEIGFGPMGQPTCNFIVAPPAMASPNNDACLVQDIDRANELLDEAGWEMGSDGIRTRDGERLELLFQTSTNAVRQDFQALIQQWWREIGIDTRLRNIDAGVFFGSDPGSPDTYLKFYADVQMYASLFEGTDPTPHLEQRRCGREPQPDTQWQGQNINRYCNEEYDALWSELNREPDPDRRVELVIALNDMFVQDFAHLPLVARGRVSAASTTVGGIVMNVWDSEHWNQAEWYRIEE
;
A
#
# COMPACT_ATOMS: atom_id res chain seq x y z
N MET A 1 -64.97 18.84 -67.23
CA MET A 1 -63.85 18.63 -68.16
C MET A 1 -62.68 19.45 -67.74
N ARG A 2 -61.67 18.83 -67.15
CA ARG A 2 -60.27 19.24 -67.10
C ARG A 2 -59.54 18.27 -66.12
N HIS A 3 -58.78 17.39 -66.71
CA HIS A 3 -57.90 16.44 -65.97
C HIS A 3 -56.79 17.24 -65.27
N ARG A 4 -56.53 16.94 -64.05
CA ARG A 4 -55.29 17.27 -63.33
C ARG A 4 -54.54 16.02 -62.98
N THR A 5 -53.44 15.86 -63.65
CA THR A 5 -52.45 14.79 -63.42
C THR A 5 -51.65 15.15 -62.17
N ALA A 6 -51.61 14.24 -61.18
CA ALA A 6 -50.77 14.39 -60.00
C ALA A 6 -49.45 13.67 -60.27
N LEU A 7 -48.33 14.39 -60.19
CA LEU A 7 -46.98 13.85 -60.12
C LEU A 7 -46.70 13.41 -58.68
N MET A 8 -46.47 12.12 -58.47
CA MET A 8 -45.88 11.59 -57.25
C MET A 8 -44.37 11.73 -57.34
N GLY A 9 -43.77 12.61 -56.50
CA GLY A 9 -42.35 12.66 -56.26
C GLY A 9 -41.94 11.61 -55.21
N ALA A 10 -41.11 10.66 -55.57
CA ALA A 10 -40.49 9.71 -54.65
C ALA A 10 -39.35 10.39 -53.89
N VAL A 11 -39.50 10.57 -52.60
CA VAL A 11 -38.42 10.99 -51.69
C VAL A 11 -37.65 9.71 -51.28
N ALA A 12 -36.43 9.57 -51.77
CA ALA A 12 -35.50 8.53 -51.29
C ALA A 12 -34.98 8.96 -49.91
N ALA A 13 -35.42 8.28 -48.84
CA ALA A 13 -34.83 8.39 -47.50
C ALA A 13 -33.51 7.61 -47.51
N ALA A 14 -32.38 8.35 -47.50
CA ALA A 14 -31.08 7.75 -47.18
C ALA A 14 -31.04 7.41 -45.69
N ALA A 15 -31.10 6.13 -45.38
CA ALA A 15 -30.85 5.65 -44.03
C ALA A 15 -29.36 5.85 -43.69
N LEU A 16 -29.08 6.82 -42.84
CA LEU A 16 -27.79 6.91 -42.13
C LEU A 16 -27.70 5.70 -41.19
N ILE A 17 -26.95 4.70 -41.58
CA ILE A 17 -26.49 3.62 -40.68
C ILE A 17 -25.45 4.29 -39.77
N PRO A 18 -25.65 4.36 -38.44
CA PRO A 18 -24.58 4.78 -37.56
C PRO A 18 -23.49 3.72 -37.70
N GLY A 19 -22.31 4.15 -38.17
CA GLY A 19 -21.12 3.31 -38.16
C GLY A 19 -20.89 2.81 -36.75
N MET A 20 -21.13 1.53 -36.49
CA MET A 20 -20.48 0.86 -35.37
C MET A 20 -18.99 1.00 -35.62
N ALA A 21 -18.32 1.82 -34.82
CA ALA A 21 -16.88 1.73 -34.68
C ALA A 21 -16.61 0.31 -34.22
N LEU A 22 -16.12 -0.54 -35.11
CA LEU A 22 -15.55 -1.82 -34.74
C LEU A 22 -14.40 -1.48 -33.80
N ALA A 23 -14.50 -1.86 -32.55
CA ALA A 23 -13.37 -1.84 -31.64
C ALA A 23 -12.25 -2.62 -32.35
N GLN A 24 -11.18 -1.93 -32.72
CA GLN A 24 -10.05 -2.56 -33.38
C GLN A 24 -9.50 -3.58 -32.40
N GLU A 25 -9.54 -4.85 -32.75
CA GLU A 25 -8.94 -5.92 -31.94
C GLU A 25 -7.43 -5.63 -31.85
N ARG A 26 -6.96 -5.23 -30.66
CA ARG A 26 -5.54 -4.97 -30.42
C ARG A 26 -4.82 -6.31 -30.30
N GLU A 27 -3.63 -6.37 -30.84
CA GLU A 27 -2.76 -7.54 -30.73
C GLU A 27 -1.67 -7.26 -29.68
N ARG A 28 -1.09 -8.34 -29.13
CA ARG A 28 0.05 -8.25 -28.20
C ARG A 28 1.18 -7.44 -28.84
N GLY A 29 1.70 -6.47 -28.08
CA GLY A 29 2.80 -5.60 -28.49
C GLY A 29 2.45 -4.51 -29.51
N SER A 30 1.19 -4.43 -29.98
CA SER A 30 0.79 -3.48 -31.04
C SER A 30 0.97 -2.01 -30.65
N SER A 31 1.00 -1.67 -29.35
CA SER A 31 1.21 -0.30 -28.83
C SER A 31 2.69 0.09 -28.68
N GLY A 32 3.62 -0.80 -29.01
CA GLY A 32 5.05 -0.51 -29.00
C GLY A 32 5.64 -0.38 -27.59
N HIS A 33 6.17 0.79 -27.27
CA HIS A 33 6.93 1.06 -26.07
C HIS A 33 6.20 2.03 -25.12
N LEU A 34 6.31 1.78 -23.78
CA LEU A 34 5.79 2.61 -22.70
C LEU A 34 6.95 3.12 -21.82
N ASN A 35 6.99 4.43 -21.55
CA ASN A 35 7.94 5.05 -20.65
C ASN A 35 7.26 5.45 -19.35
N MET A 36 7.72 4.93 -18.22
CA MET A 36 7.19 5.23 -16.90
C MET A 36 8.26 5.80 -15.97
N ILE A 37 7.87 6.66 -15.04
CA ILE A 37 8.79 7.19 -14.03
C ILE A 37 8.21 7.06 -12.62
N TYR A 38 9.01 6.47 -11.74
CA TYR A 38 8.81 6.45 -10.30
C TYR A 38 9.94 7.26 -9.64
N TRP A 39 9.65 8.48 -9.18
CA TRP A 39 10.68 9.33 -8.57
C TRP A 39 11.30 8.71 -7.31
N GLN A 40 10.56 7.83 -6.61
CA GLN A 40 11.14 6.89 -5.65
C GLN A 40 11.44 5.58 -6.40
N ALA A 41 12.68 5.40 -6.79
CA ALA A 41 13.11 4.31 -7.65
C ALA A 41 12.88 2.92 -7.03
N ILE A 42 12.66 1.92 -7.88
CA ILE A 42 12.47 0.53 -7.49
C ILE A 42 13.78 -0.05 -6.97
N SER A 43 13.77 -0.69 -5.80
CA SER A 43 14.95 -1.30 -5.19
C SER A 43 15.03 -2.81 -5.34
N THR A 44 13.88 -3.48 -5.51
CA THR A 44 13.76 -4.93 -5.74
C THR A 44 12.47 -5.24 -6.49
N MET A 45 12.46 -6.34 -7.25
CA MET A 45 11.26 -6.91 -7.87
C MET A 45 10.63 -8.03 -7.02
N ASN A 46 11.28 -8.45 -5.94
CA ASN A 46 10.71 -9.36 -4.97
C ASN A 46 9.93 -8.55 -3.92
N VAL A 47 8.60 -8.51 -4.07
CA VAL A 47 7.70 -7.77 -3.17
C VAL A 47 7.86 -8.19 -1.71
N PHE A 48 8.19 -9.44 -1.43
CA PHE A 48 8.34 -9.95 -0.07
C PHE A 48 9.55 -9.38 0.70
N LEU A 49 10.47 -8.68 -0.01
CA LEU A 49 11.63 -8.03 0.61
C LEU A 49 11.44 -6.52 0.84
N SER A 50 10.24 -5.98 0.60
CA SER A 50 9.98 -4.55 0.82
C SER A 50 8.53 -4.31 1.23
N GLY A 51 8.31 -3.39 2.18
CA GLY A 51 6.98 -2.85 2.52
C GLY A 51 6.59 -1.64 1.66
N GLY A 52 7.36 -1.31 0.61
CA GLY A 52 7.13 -0.14 -0.22
C GLY A 52 6.09 -0.38 -1.32
N THR A 53 5.12 0.53 -1.45
CA THR A 53 4.11 0.46 -2.51
C THR A 53 4.73 0.48 -3.91
N LYS A 54 5.86 1.14 -4.09
CA LYS A 54 6.57 1.20 -5.37
C LYS A 54 7.05 -0.17 -5.84
N GLU A 55 7.60 -1.00 -4.93
CA GLU A 55 7.99 -2.38 -5.23
C GLU A 55 6.77 -3.26 -5.49
N MET A 56 5.72 -3.13 -4.67
CA MET A 56 4.47 -3.86 -4.86
C MET A 56 3.86 -3.56 -6.24
N ASN A 57 3.78 -2.31 -6.63
CA ASN A 57 3.27 -1.91 -7.94
C ASN A 57 4.11 -2.49 -9.09
N ALA A 58 5.44 -2.36 -9.02
CA ALA A 58 6.33 -2.88 -10.07
C ALA A 58 6.30 -4.40 -10.15
N ALA A 59 6.33 -5.09 -9.01
CA ALA A 59 6.25 -6.55 -8.97
C ALA A 59 4.92 -7.07 -9.51
N SER A 60 3.81 -6.33 -9.34
CA SER A 60 2.45 -6.77 -9.69
C SER A 60 2.19 -7.01 -11.18
N ILE A 61 3.06 -6.51 -12.06
CA ILE A 61 3.01 -6.77 -13.51
C ILE A 61 3.84 -8.00 -13.92
N VAL A 62 4.58 -8.58 -12.97
CA VAL A 62 5.41 -9.78 -13.17
C VAL A 62 4.89 -10.95 -12.33
N LEU A 63 4.62 -10.70 -11.06
CA LEU A 63 4.14 -11.69 -10.09
C LEU A 63 2.64 -11.48 -9.83
N GLU A 64 1.86 -12.54 -9.86
CA GLU A 64 0.41 -12.47 -9.73
C GLU A 64 -0.11 -13.33 -8.57
N PRO A 65 -1.19 -12.88 -7.89
CA PRO A 65 -1.88 -13.62 -6.84
C PRO A 65 -2.94 -14.57 -7.40
N LEU A 66 -3.57 -15.38 -6.53
CA LEU A 66 -4.70 -16.23 -6.92
C LEU A 66 -5.96 -15.41 -7.27
N ALA A 67 -6.20 -14.33 -6.54
CA ALA A 67 -7.29 -13.38 -6.78
C ALA A 67 -6.82 -11.95 -6.50
N ARG A 68 -7.50 -10.96 -7.07
CA ARG A 68 -7.23 -9.52 -6.90
C ARG A 68 -8.49 -8.76 -6.55
N PHE A 69 -8.30 -7.57 -5.99
CA PHE A 69 -9.38 -6.58 -5.88
C PHE A 69 -9.40 -5.71 -7.14
N ASP A 70 -10.56 -5.52 -7.72
CA ASP A 70 -10.76 -4.58 -8.83
C ASP A 70 -10.82 -3.12 -8.31
N ASN A 71 -11.03 -2.17 -9.21
CA ASN A 71 -11.11 -0.76 -8.86
C ASN A 71 -12.37 -0.36 -8.05
N MET A 72 -13.33 -1.26 -7.92
CA MET A 72 -14.51 -1.09 -7.06
C MET A 72 -14.31 -1.77 -5.69
N GLY A 73 -13.19 -2.49 -5.50
CA GLY A 73 -12.90 -3.27 -4.30
C GLY A 73 -13.55 -4.64 -4.27
N GLU A 74 -14.10 -5.08 -5.40
CA GLU A 74 -14.68 -6.41 -5.52
C GLU A 74 -13.58 -7.45 -5.78
N LEU A 75 -13.67 -8.59 -5.09
CA LEU A 75 -12.71 -9.66 -5.25
C LEU A 75 -12.95 -10.41 -6.58
N THR A 76 -11.94 -10.41 -7.44
CA THR A 76 -12.00 -11.03 -8.77
C THR A 76 -11.00 -12.19 -8.91
N PRO A 77 -11.36 -13.29 -9.61
CA PRO A 77 -10.43 -14.39 -9.86
C PRO A 77 -9.28 -13.92 -10.77
N TRP A 78 -8.05 -14.46 -10.54
CA TRP A 78 -6.89 -14.06 -11.31
C TRP A 78 -6.07 -15.23 -11.87
N LEU A 79 -5.49 -16.08 -11.01
CA LEU A 79 -4.86 -17.36 -11.41
C LEU A 79 -5.79 -18.56 -11.18
N VAL A 80 -7.05 -18.30 -10.86
CA VAL A 80 -8.12 -19.28 -10.64
C VAL A 80 -9.31 -18.94 -11.53
N ASP A 81 -10.19 -19.90 -11.80
CA ASP A 81 -11.38 -19.65 -12.63
C ASP A 81 -12.52 -18.99 -11.85
N GLU A 82 -12.59 -19.23 -10.54
CA GLU A 82 -13.58 -18.62 -9.65
C GLU A 82 -13.00 -18.38 -8.26
N VAL A 83 -13.53 -17.37 -7.56
CA VAL A 83 -13.21 -17.12 -6.16
C VAL A 83 -13.94 -18.13 -5.29
N PRO A 84 -13.25 -18.87 -4.39
CA PRO A 84 -13.90 -19.78 -3.46
C PRO A 84 -14.79 -19.01 -2.47
N THR A 85 -16.02 -19.49 -2.24
CA THR A 85 -16.99 -18.92 -1.31
C THR A 85 -17.70 -20.03 -0.52
N LEU A 86 -18.48 -19.65 0.50
CA LEU A 86 -19.40 -20.59 1.16
C LEU A 86 -20.43 -21.14 0.18
N ASP A 87 -20.95 -20.31 -0.71
CA ASP A 87 -22.04 -20.67 -1.63
C ASP A 87 -21.59 -21.70 -2.69
N ASN A 88 -20.35 -21.59 -3.17
CA ASN A 88 -19.80 -22.57 -4.14
C ASN A 88 -19.05 -23.73 -3.45
N GLY A 89 -19.03 -23.76 -2.11
CA GLY A 89 -18.38 -24.81 -1.33
C GLY A 89 -16.84 -24.72 -1.29
N GLY A 90 -16.26 -23.66 -1.82
CA GLY A 90 -14.82 -23.41 -1.78
C GLY A 90 -14.33 -22.95 -0.40
N VAL A 91 -15.21 -22.39 0.43
CA VAL A 91 -14.97 -22.13 1.85
C VAL A 91 -15.77 -23.15 2.66
N SER A 92 -15.15 -23.78 3.67
CA SER A 92 -15.81 -24.77 4.52
C SER A 92 -16.90 -24.14 5.41
N GLU A 93 -17.96 -24.93 5.74
CA GLU A 93 -19.07 -24.47 6.58
C GLU A 93 -18.64 -24.01 7.99
N ASP A 94 -17.55 -24.55 8.51
CA ASP A 94 -16.96 -24.15 9.80
C ASP A 94 -16.01 -22.96 9.70
N LEU A 95 -15.85 -22.41 8.47
CA LEU A 95 -14.98 -21.29 8.14
C LEU A 95 -13.47 -21.54 8.48
N LYS A 96 -13.07 -22.80 8.55
CA LYS A 96 -11.69 -23.16 8.90
C LYS A 96 -10.82 -23.53 7.70
N SER A 97 -11.36 -23.56 6.50
CA SER A 97 -10.55 -23.79 5.30
C SER A 97 -11.11 -23.11 4.08
N ILE A 98 -10.22 -22.79 3.14
CA ILE A 98 -10.53 -22.33 1.79
C ILE A 98 -9.78 -23.21 0.80
N THR A 99 -10.49 -23.61 -0.26
CA THR A 99 -9.94 -24.44 -1.34
C THR A 99 -9.84 -23.63 -2.61
N TRP A 100 -8.61 -23.44 -3.10
CA TRP A 100 -8.33 -22.77 -4.36
C TRP A 100 -8.05 -23.81 -5.46
N VAL A 101 -8.51 -23.50 -6.68
CA VAL A 101 -8.24 -24.36 -7.87
C VAL A 101 -7.64 -23.48 -8.96
N LEU A 102 -6.35 -23.74 -9.29
CA LEU A 102 -5.65 -23.04 -10.36
C LEU A 102 -6.33 -23.26 -11.72
N SER A 103 -6.40 -22.22 -12.54
CA SER A 103 -6.88 -22.32 -13.93
C SER A 103 -6.00 -23.29 -14.74
N GLU A 104 -6.57 -23.88 -15.78
CA GLU A 104 -5.83 -24.80 -16.65
C GLU A 104 -4.82 -24.07 -17.55
N GLY A 105 -3.66 -24.68 -17.76
CA GLY A 105 -2.66 -24.20 -18.72
C GLY A 105 -1.92 -22.95 -18.31
N LEU A 106 -1.88 -22.62 -17.02
CA LEU A 106 -1.05 -21.53 -16.50
C LEU A 106 0.43 -21.86 -16.66
N LEU A 107 1.17 -20.93 -17.23
CA LEU A 107 2.62 -21.04 -17.43
C LEU A 107 3.35 -19.91 -16.71
N TRP A 108 4.49 -20.26 -16.14
CA TRP A 108 5.52 -19.30 -15.79
C TRP A 108 6.14 -18.67 -17.04
N SER A 109 6.79 -17.53 -16.89
CA SER A 109 7.43 -16.85 -18.02
C SER A 109 8.58 -17.64 -18.68
N ASP A 110 9.14 -18.63 -18.00
CA ASP A 110 10.12 -19.57 -18.55
C ASP A 110 9.50 -20.76 -19.32
N GLY A 111 8.15 -20.84 -19.35
CA GLY A 111 7.38 -21.88 -20.03
C GLY A 111 7.12 -23.15 -19.22
N THR A 112 7.54 -23.20 -17.96
CA THR A 112 7.17 -24.29 -17.04
C THR A 112 5.74 -24.09 -16.52
N GLU A 113 5.08 -25.17 -16.12
CA GLU A 113 3.71 -25.15 -15.59
C GLU A 113 3.68 -24.56 -14.17
N VAL A 114 2.64 -23.77 -13.86
CA VAL A 114 2.32 -23.32 -12.50
C VAL A 114 1.58 -24.44 -11.79
N THR A 115 2.03 -24.78 -10.59
CA THR A 115 1.42 -25.86 -9.81
C THR A 115 1.03 -25.43 -8.40
N ALA A 116 0.18 -26.22 -7.76
CA ALA A 116 -0.20 -26.04 -6.36
C ALA A 116 1.02 -26.04 -5.42
N ASP A 117 2.10 -26.74 -5.79
CA ASP A 117 3.35 -26.77 -5.02
C ASP A 117 4.05 -25.40 -4.96
N ASP A 118 3.90 -24.54 -5.98
CA ASP A 118 4.40 -23.16 -5.96
C ASP A 118 3.64 -22.31 -4.93
N VAL A 119 2.33 -22.54 -4.77
CA VAL A 119 1.50 -21.86 -3.76
C VAL A 119 1.88 -22.31 -2.35
N VAL A 120 2.06 -23.61 -2.12
CA VAL A 120 2.58 -24.14 -0.86
C VAL A 120 3.94 -23.55 -0.54
N PHE A 121 4.84 -23.51 -1.52
CA PHE A 121 6.16 -22.92 -1.35
C PHE A 121 6.11 -21.43 -0.99
N THR A 122 5.22 -20.67 -1.58
CA THR A 122 5.06 -19.24 -1.27
C THR A 122 4.73 -19.03 0.21
N TRP A 123 3.86 -19.87 0.78
CA TRP A 123 3.59 -19.88 2.21
C TRP A 123 4.81 -20.28 3.04
N GLU A 124 5.51 -21.38 2.66
CA GLU A 124 6.75 -21.82 3.32
C GLU A 124 7.82 -20.73 3.31
N TYR A 125 7.96 -20.00 2.19
CA TYR A 125 8.88 -18.88 2.05
C TYR A 125 8.56 -17.75 3.03
N CYS A 126 7.30 -17.31 3.07
CA CYS A 126 6.89 -16.18 3.93
C CYS A 126 6.80 -16.54 5.42
N THR A 127 6.55 -17.78 5.76
CA THR A 127 6.49 -18.23 7.17
C THR A 127 7.80 -18.83 7.69
N HIS A 128 8.86 -18.76 6.88
CA HIS A 128 10.16 -19.32 7.28
C HIS A 128 10.61 -18.73 8.63
N PRO A 129 11.06 -19.58 9.60
CA PRO A 129 11.37 -19.13 10.96
C PRO A 129 12.53 -18.12 11.02
N GLU A 130 13.41 -18.14 10.03
CA GLU A 130 14.54 -17.21 9.95
C GLU A 130 14.19 -15.89 9.21
N GLY A 131 12.90 -15.63 8.95
CA GLY A 131 12.44 -14.40 8.29
C GLY A 131 12.52 -14.43 6.77
N GLY A 132 12.76 -13.28 6.15
CA GLY A 132 12.89 -13.13 4.68
C GLY A 132 11.58 -12.73 3.98
N CYS A 133 10.51 -12.35 4.71
CA CYS A 133 9.27 -11.89 4.11
C CYS A 133 8.64 -10.74 4.92
N ALA A 134 8.54 -9.56 4.30
CA ALA A 134 7.93 -8.38 4.88
C ALA A 134 6.39 -8.51 5.05
N TYR A 135 5.78 -9.46 4.34
CA TYR A 135 4.33 -9.71 4.35
C TYR A 135 3.95 -10.99 5.12
N ARG A 136 4.79 -11.43 6.04
CA ARG A 136 4.54 -12.61 6.88
C ARG A 136 3.16 -12.60 7.54
N ASP A 137 2.69 -11.43 7.96
CA ASP A 137 1.41 -11.28 8.65
C ASP A 137 0.20 -11.64 7.78
N ARG A 138 0.35 -11.69 6.45
CA ARG A 138 -0.72 -12.18 5.57
C ARG A 138 -1.05 -13.66 5.76
N PHE A 139 -0.14 -14.39 6.36
CA PHE A 139 -0.29 -15.81 6.68
C PHE A 139 -0.56 -16.06 8.18
N ALA A 140 -0.89 -15.00 8.93
CA ALA A 140 -1.25 -15.12 10.32
C ALA A 140 -2.51 -15.97 10.50
N GLY A 141 -2.46 -16.93 11.46
CA GLY A 141 -3.57 -17.86 11.70
C GLY A 141 -3.73 -18.98 10.66
N VAL A 142 -2.86 -19.04 9.63
CA VAL A 142 -2.81 -20.18 8.71
C VAL A 142 -2.08 -21.34 9.41
N GLU A 143 -2.81 -22.44 9.61
CA GLU A 143 -2.29 -23.68 10.20
C GLU A 143 -1.49 -24.50 9.18
N SER A 144 -2.03 -24.64 7.96
CA SER A 144 -1.37 -25.36 6.87
C SER A 144 -1.81 -24.87 5.50
N VAL A 145 -0.94 -25.10 4.50
CA VAL A 145 -1.25 -24.98 3.07
C VAL A 145 -0.83 -26.27 2.42
N GLU A 146 -1.76 -26.99 1.80
CA GLU A 146 -1.54 -28.31 1.25
C GLU A 146 -1.96 -28.39 -0.23
N ALA A 147 -1.09 -28.95 -1.07
CA ALA A 147 -1.44 -29.32 -2.43
C ALA A 147 -2.13 -30.70 -2.41
N VAL A 148 -3.41 -30.74 -2.80
CA VAL A 148 -4.18 -31.99 -2.91
C VAL A 148 -3.87 -32.71 -4.22
N ASP A 149 -3.67 -31.93 -5.27
CA ASP A 149 -3.19 -32.34 -6.60
C ASP A 149 -2.44 -31.17 -7.24
N ASP A 150 -2.04 -31.27 -8.51
CA ASP A 150 -1.23 -30.27 -9.20
C ASP A 150 -1.89 -28.88 -9.28
N ARG A 151 -3.21 -28.77 -9.07
CA ARG A 151 -3.95 -27.50 -9.19
C ARG A 151 -4.79 -27.14 -7.98
N THR A 152 -5.02 -28.08 -7.06
CA THR A 152 -5.91 -27.88 -5.92
C THR A 152 -5.12 -27.63 -4.64
N ILE A 153 -5.36 -26.49 -4.03
CA ILE A 153 -4.71 -26.03 -2.79
C ILE A 153 -5.77 -25.88 -1.70
N VAL A 154 -5.51 -26.46 -0.53
CA VAL A 154 -6.31 -26.23 0.67
C VAL A 154 -5.50 -25.41 1.66
N VAL A 155 -6.02 -24.26 2.07
CA VAL A 155 -5.49 -23.43 3.16
C VAL A 155 -6.36 -23.68 4.38
N SER A 156 -5.76 -24.17 5.46
CA SER A 156 -6.43 -24.41 6.74
C SER A 156 -6.06 -23.34 7.76
N PHE A 157 -7.02 -22.93 8.58
CA PHE A 157 -6.86 -21.90 9.59
C PHE A 157 -6.98 -22.48 10.99
N GLU A 158 -6.22 -21.96 11.94
CA GLU A 158 -6.29 -22.31 13.36
C GLU A 158 -7.70 -22.09 13.94
N ASP A 159 -8.32 -20.97 13.61
CA ASP A 159 -9.64 -20.54 14.03
C ASP A 159 -10.58 -20.32 12.84
N ALA A 160 -11.89 -20.25 13.10
CA ALA A 160 -12.86 -19.84 12.08
C ALA A 160 -12.52 -18.45 11.55
N THR A 161 -12.42 -18.32 10.23
CA THR A 161 -11.98 -17.12 9.52
C THR A 161 -13.04 -16.72 8.48
N PRO A 162 -14.00 -15.84 8.82
CA PRO A 162 -15.08 -15.43 7.91
C PRO A 162 -14.60 -14.73 6.64
N ASN A 163 -13.45 -14.05 6.71
CA ASN A 163 -12.79 -13.44 5.54
C ASN A 163 -11.42 -14.13 5.29
N PRO A 164 -11.39 -15.25 4.55
CA PRO A 164 -10.17 -16.05 4.36
C PRO A 164 -9.29 -15.55 3.21
N TYR A 165 -9.51 -14.34 2.68
CA TYR A 165 -8.91 -13.83 1.44
C TYR A 165 -7.67 -12.96 1.68
N LEU A 166 -6.92 -13.16 2.77
CA LEU A 166 -5.65 -12.48 3.00
C LEU A 166 -4.44 -13.22 2.40
N PRO A 167 -4.29 -14.55 2.59
CA PRO A 167 -3.25 -15.32 1.93
C PRO A 167 -3.48 -15.41 0.42
N PHE A 168 -2.44 -15.16 -0.36
CA PHE A 168 -2.41 -15.31 -1.83
C PHE A 168 -3.36 -14.39 -2.61
N VAL A 169 -3.86 -13.33 -1.99
CA VAL A 169 -4.78 -12.36 -2.61
C VAL A 169 -4.18 -10.97 -2.59
N GLY A 170 -4.38 -10.21 -3.69
CA GLY A 170 -3.87 -8.87 -3.89
C GLY A 170 -2.38 -8.82 -4.23
N ALA A 171 -1.92 -7.65 -4.66
CA ALA A 171 -0.56 -7.45 -5.15
C ALA A 171 0.54 -7.68 -4.09
N GLY A 172 0.21 -7.59 -2.81
CA GLY A 172 1.15 -7.87 -1.71
C GLY A 172 1.30 -9.35 -1.36
N SER A 173 0.55 -10.25 -2.01
CA SER A 173 0.61 -11.71 -1.74
C SER A 173 0.62 -12.54 -3.03
N PRO A 174 1.51 -12.23 -3.99
CA PRO A 174 1.62 -13.00 -5.23
C PRO A 174 2.22 -14.39 -4.98
N ILE A 175 2.09 -15.26 -5.99
CA ILE A 175 2.74 -16.57 -6.01
C ILE A 175 4.15 -16.44 -6.58
N ILE A 176 5.11 -17.14 -6.01
CA ILE A 176 6.50 -17.21 -6.49
C ILE A 176 6.86 -18.66 -6.89
N GLN A 177 7.70 -18.78 -7.92
CA GLN A 177 8.12 -20.07 -8.43
C GLN A 177 9.07 -20.78 -7.47
N ARG A 178 8.71 -21.98 -7.00
CA ARG A 178 9.55 -22.81 -6.12
C ARG A 178 10.92 -23.08 -6.75
N ALA A 179 10.97 -23.44 -8.01
CA ALA A 179 12.23 -23.79 -8.69
C ALA A 179 13.27 -22.65 -8.66
N GLN A 180 12.81 -21.39 -8.73
CA GLN A 180 13.70 -20.23 -8.66
C GLN A 180 14.10 -19.87 -7.22
N PHE A 181 13.18 -19.96 -6.26
CA PHE A 181 13.37 -19.38 -4.92
C PHE A 181 13.67 -20.40 -3.81
N GLN A 182 13.63 -21.71 -4.05
CA GLN A 182 13.78 -22.73 -3.00
C GLN A 182 15.09 -22.63 -2.19
N ASP A 183 16.15 -22.12 -2.79
CA ASP A 183 17.43 -21.89 -2.11
C ASP A 183 17.57 -20.46 -1.55
N CYS A 184 16.52 -19.64 -1.64
CA CYS A 184 16.48 -18.21 -1.32
C CYS A 184 15.57 -17.92 -0.12
N THR A 185 15.47 -18.78 0.86
CA THR A 185 14.57 -18.67 2.00
C THR A 185 15.27 -18.13 3.27
N GLY A 186 14.51 -17.61 4.21
CA GLY A 186 14.99 -17.13 5.49
C GLY A 186 16.02 -16.01 5.34
N THR A 187 17.13 -16.10 6.08
CA THR A 187 18.22 -15.11 6.05
C THR A 187 18.91 -15.00 4.69
N ARG A 188 18.77 -16.00 3.81
CA ARG A 188 19.33 -15.98 2.46
C ARG A 188 18.48 -15.22 1.45
N ALA A 189 17.21 -14.94 1.77
CA ALA A 189 16.28 -14.29 0.85
C ALA A 189 16.83 -12.98 0.23
N PRO A 190 17.41 -12.03 0.98
CA PRO A 190 17.98 -10.81 0.39
C PRO A 190 19.27 -11.04 -0.42
N GLU A 191 19.95 -12.18 -0.26
CA GLU A 191 21.22 -12.48 -0.95
C GLU A 191 21.01 -12.98 -2.39
N CYS A 192 19.81 -13.45 -2.72
CA CYS A 192 19.46 -14.03 -4.02
C CYS A 192 19.16 -12.93 -5.07
N THR A 193 20.14 -12.09 -5.35
CA THR A 193 19.95 -10.89 -6.20
C THR A 193 19.37 -11.20 -7.57
N ASP A 194 19.80 -12.26 -8.24
CA ASP A 194 19.31 -12.61 -9.59
C ASP A 194 17.79 -12.91 -9.55
N ALA A 195 17.32 -13.72 -8.59
CA ALA A 195 15.91 -14.02 -8.44
C ALA A 195 15.09 -12.80 -7.97
N ASN A 196 15.65 -12.00 -7.05
CA ASN A 196 14.99 -10.82 -6.51
C ASN A 196 14.88 -9.68 -7.54
N PHE A 197 15.77 -9.61 -8.53
CA PHE A 197 15.78 -8.57 -9.54
C PHE A 197 15.02 -8.95 -10.81
N ALA A 198 15.01 -10.24 -11.16
CA ALA A 198 14.29 -10.76 -12.30
C ALA A 198 13.50 -12.02 -11.92
N PRO A 199 12.42 -11.88 -11.12
CA PRO A 199 11.59 -13.01 -10.77
C PRO A 199 10.91 -13.58 -12.01
N ILE A 200 10.85 -14.92 -12.08
CA ILE A 200 10.03 -15.65 -13.03
C ILE A 200 8.59 -15.55 -12.52
N GLY A 201 7.71 -14.96 -13.33
CA GLY A 201 6.32 -14.69 -12.94
C GLY A 201 5.33 -15.18 -13.97
N THR A 202 4.06 -15.08 -13.63
CA THR A 202 2.91 -15.40 -14.51
C THR A 202 2.35 -14.16 -15.20
N GLY A 203 2.79 -12.97 -14.78
CA GLY A 203 2.27 -11.70 -15.21
C GLY A 203 2.51 -11.35 -16.68
N PRO A 204 1.92 -10.22 -17.13
CA PRO A 204 1.99 -9.80 -18.53
C PRO A 204 3.40 -9.42 -19.00
N TYR A 205 4.33 -9.18 -18.09
CA TYR A 205 5.69 -8.73 -18.43
C TYR A 205 6.76 -9.59 -17.76
N VAL A 206 7.94 -9.62 -18.37
CA VAL A 206 9.17 -10.20 -17.82
C VAL A 206 10.23 -9.13 -17.69
N VAL A 207 11.05 -9.19 -16.64
CA VAL A 207 12.18 -8.28 -16.46
C VAL A 207 13.32 -8.71 -17.37
N THR A 208 13.85 -7.77 -18.15
CA THR A 208 15.00 -8.02 -19.07
C THR A 208 16.28 -7.35 -18.59
N ASP A 209 16.18 -6.24 -17.85
CA ASP A 209 17.31 -5.58 -17.20
C ASP A 209 16.80 -4.90 -15.91
N PHE A 210 17.54 -5.03 -14.83
CA PHE A 210 17.24 -4.37 -13.57
C PHE A 210 18.49 -3.74 -12.98
N ARG A 211 18.45 -2.43 -12.83
CA ARG A 211 19.45 -1.65 -12.12
C ARG A 211 18.80 -1.01 -10.90
N PRO A 212 19.06 -1.56 -9.70
CA PRO A 212 18.42 -1.08 -8.48
C PRO A 212 18.55 0.42 -8.30
N ASN A 213 17.46 1.08 -7.93
CA ASN A 213 17.40 2.53 -7.73
C ASN A 213 17.68 3.38 -8.99
N ASP A 214 17.59 2.81 -10.19
CA ASP A 214 17.81 3.51 -11.47
C ASP A 214 16.71 3.16 -12.49
N VAL A 215 16.68 1.94 -13.03
CA VAL A 215 15.74 1.57 -14.08
C VAL A 215 15.41 0.07 -14.08
N VAL A 216 14.19 -0.24 -14.47
CA VAL A 216 13.76 -1.61 -14.82
C VAL A 216 13.31 -1.62 -16.27
N GLN A 217 13.77 -2.62 -17.04
CA GLN A 217 13.33 -2.86 -18.41
C GLN A 217 12.46 -4.12 -18.45
N PHE A 218 11.35 -4.06 -19.18
CA PHE A 218 10.44 -5.17 -19.33
C PHE A 218 10.12 -5.44 -20.79
N GLU A 219 9.84 -6.72 -21.08
CA GLU A 219 9.25 -7.17 -22.33
C GLU A 219 7.95 -7.91 -22.06
N ALA A 220 7.06 -7.93 -23.04
CA ALA A 220 5.83 -8.71 -22.99
C ALA A 220 6.14 -10.20 -22.78
N ASN A 221 5.50 -10.80 -21.78
CA ASN A 221 5.64 -12.22 -21.48
C ASN A 221 5.05 -13.08 -22.60
N PRO A 222 5.85 -13.90 -23.32
CA PRO A 222 5.34 -14.71 -24.41
C PRO A 222 4.35 -15.79 -23.95
N ASN A 223 4.43 -16.18 -22.67
CA ASN A 223 3.60 -17.22 -22.06
C ASN A 223 2.42 -16.65 -21.26
N TYR A 224 2.16 -15.32 -21.36
CA TYR A 224 1.04 -14.72 -20.67
C TYR A 224 -0.29 -15.33 -21.12
N ARG A 225 -1.15 -15.69 -20.15
CA ARG A 225 -2.39 -16.45 -20.36
C ARG A 225 -3.39 -15.81 -21.33
N VAL A 226 -3.37 -14.47 -21.50
CA VAL A 226 -4.22 -13.77 -22.47
C VAL A 226 -3.44 -13.57 -23.77
N PRO A 227 -3.77 -14.28 -24.87
CA PRO A 227 -2.92 -14.30 -26.06
C PRO A 227 -2.76 -12.94 -26.77
N THR A 228 -3.73 -12.04 -26.63
CA THR A 228 -3.73 -10.72 -27.26
C THR A 228 -3.07 -9.64 -26.39
N GLN A 229 -2.74 -9.92 -25.15
CA GLN A 229 -2.15 -8.99 -24.17
C GLN A 229 -0.72 -9.42 -23.80
N PRO A 230 0.09 -8.49 -23.24
CA PRO A 230 -0.18 -7.06 -23.07
C PRO A 230 -0.09 -6.30 -24.40
N TYR A 231 -0.72 -5.12 -24.49
CA TYR A 231 -0.69 -4.32 -25.72
C TYR A 231 0.64 -3.58 -25.91
N PHE A 232 1.32 -3.11 -24.86
CA PHE A 232 2.69 -2.61 -24.98
C PHE A 232 3.68 -3.78 -25.08
N GLN A 233 4.62 -3.71 -26.05
CA GLN A 233 5.64 -4.73 -26.23
C GLN A 233 6.75 -4.63 -25.18
N THR A 234 7.13 -3.39 -24.84
CA THR A 234 8.23 -3.13 -23.91
C THR A 234 7.89 -1.96 -22.99
N ILE A 235 8.47 -1.99 -21.77
CA ILE A 235 8.37 -0.89 -20.81
C ILE A 235 9.76 -0.51 -20.35
N THR A 236 10.04 0.80 -20.32
CA THR A 236 11.11 1.38 -19.53
C THR A 236 10.51 2.01 -18.28
N TRP A 237 10.88 1.52 -17.12
CA TRP A 237 10.44 2.06 -15.84
C TRP A 237 11.61 2.74 -15.15
N ALA A 238 11.75 4.04 -15.40
CA ALA A 238 12.82 4.85 -14.85
C ALA A 238 12.58 5.17 -13.36
N GLY A 239 13.65 5.29 -12.61
CA GLY A 239 13.63 5.62 -11.21
C GLY A 239 14.46 6.86 -10.88
N GLY A 240 14.13 7.50 -9.74
CA GLY A 240 14.90 8.62 -9.20
C GLY A 240 14.43 10.01 -9.59
N GLY A 241 15.11 11.01 -9.08
CA GLY A 241 14.69 12.41 -9.19
C GLY A 241 13.76 12.83 -8.05
N ASP A 242 12.76 13.63 -8.39
CA ASP A 242 11.71 14.10 -7.47
C ASP A 242 10.33 14.12 -8.16
N ALA A 243 9.28 14.31 -7.37
CA ALA A 243 7.91 14.33 -7.87
C ALA A 243 7.67 15.45 -8.90
N ALA A 244 8.33 16.61 -8.75
CA ALA A 244 8.19 17.74 -9.69
C ALA A 244 8.84 17.43 -11.05
N GLY A 245 10.00 16.78 -11.04
CA GLY A 245 10.67 16.28 -12.25
C GLY A 245 9.82 15.24 -12.97
N ALA A 246 9.25 14.29 -12.23
CA ALA A 246 8.37 13.25 -12.77
C ALA A 246 7.09 13.85 -13.39
N ALA A 247 6.42 14.78 -12.69
CA ALA A 247 5.25 15.49 -13.21
C ALA A 247 5.58 16.26 -14.50
N ARG A 248 6.72 16.97 -14.52
CA ARG A 248 7.18 17.72 -15.70
C ARG A 248 7.42 16.80 -16.89
N ALA A 249 7.96 15.61 -16.66
CA ALA A 249 8.26 14.64 -17.72
C ALA A 249 7.00 14.17 -18.46
N VAL A 250 5.86 14.10 -17.77
CA VAL A 250 4.56 13.76 -18.38
C VAL A 250 3.87 15.01 -18.92
N PHE A 251 3.61 16.02 -18.04
CA PHE A 251 2.73 17.15 -18.38
C PHE A 251 3.36 18.15 -19.36
N GLN A 252 4.69 18.34 -19.33
CA GLN A 252 5.34 19.43 -20.08
C GLN A 252 6.25 18.92 -21.20
N THR A 253 7.17 17.98 -20.92
CA THR A 253 8.11 17.52 -21.96
C THR A 253 7.57 16.38 -22.80
N GLY A 254 6.70 15.51 -22.23
CA GLY A 254 6.18 14.32 -22.90
C GLY A 254 7.24 13.22 -23.07
N GLU A 255 8.30 13.24 -22.26
CA GLU A 255 9.36 12.22 -22.25
C GLU A 255 8.88 10.92 -21.58
N MET A 256 7.91 11.04 -20.66
CA MET A 256 7.31 9.93 -19.93
C MET A 256 5.83 9.83 -20.22
N ASP A 257 5.32 8.62 -20.28
CA ASP A 257 3.92 8.29 -20.50
C ASP A 257 3.13 8.21 -19.20
N TYR A 258 3.80 7.89 -18.07
CA TYR A 258 3.19 7.76 -16.76
C TYR A 258 4.16 8.19 -15.66
N ALA A 259 3.63 8.91 -14.65
CA ALA A 259 4.38 9.30 -13.46
C ALA A 259 3.59 8.98 -12.19
N TRP A 260 4.24 8.29 -11.27
CA TRP A 260 3.62 7.79 -10.05
C TRP A 260 3.75 8.75 -8.88
N ASN A 261 2.68 8.77 -8.04
CA ASN A 261 2.66 9.31 -6.68
C ASN A 261 3.12 10.77 -6.62
N LEU A 262 2.44 11.62 -7.38
CA LEU A 262 2.77 13.04 -7.50
C LEU A 262 2.40 13.81 -6.24
N GLN A 263 3.24 13.70 -5.23
CA GLN A 263 3.13 14.46 -3.98
C GLN A 263 3.76 15.83 -4.18
N LEU A 264 2.93 16.77 -4.63
CA LEU A 264 3.29 18.16 -4.94
C LEU A 264 2.17 19.08 -4.46
N ALA A 265 2.52 20.34 -4.19
CA ALA A 265 1.53 21.36 -3.95
C ALA A 265 0.53 21.47 -5.13
N PRO A 266 -0.77 21.58 -4.85
CA PRO A 266 -1.83 21.56 -5.86
C PRO A 266 -1.62 22.56 -7.00
N GLU A 267 -1.19 23.78 -6.67
CA GLU A 267 -0.97 24.85 -7.65
C GLU A 267 0.15 24.49 -8.64
N VAL A 268 1.14 23.72 -8.20
CA VAL A 268 2.24 23.25 -9.06
C VAL A 268 1.72 22.23 -10.06
N ILE A 269 0.86 21.30 -9.62
CA ILE A 269 0.23 20.30 -10.49
C ILE A 269 -0.67 20.97 -11.51
N GLU A 270 -1.59 21.85 -11.09
CA GLU A 270 -2.51 22.59 -11.96
C GLU A 270 -1.77 23.38 -13.04
N GLN A 271 -0.67 24.05 -12.66
CA GLN A 271 0.15 24.80 -13.61
C GLN A 271 0.82 23.88 -14.65
N MET A 272 1.24 22.68 -14.26
CA MET A 272 1.88 21.74 -15.17
C MET A 272 0.86 21.08 -16.11
N GLU A 273 -0.31 20.69 -15.59
CA GLU A 273 -1.40 20.05 -16.35
C GLU A 273 -2.00 20.97 -17.43
N ALA A 274 -2.01 22.30 -17.20
CA ALA A 274 -2.48 23.29 -18.16
C ALA A 274 -1.80 23.20 -19.54
N GLY A 275 -0.68 22.50 -19.66
CA GLY A 275 0.01 22.21 -20.92
C GLY A 275 -0.74 21.23 -21.84
N GLY A 276 -1.69 20.45 -21.33
CA GLY A 276 -2.58 19.55 -22.09
C GLY A 276 -1.91 18.30 -22.68
N ARG A 277 -0.67 17.95 -22.27
CA ARG A 277 0.03 16.74 -22.72
C ARG A 277 -0.27 15.50 -21.88
N GLY A 278 -0.73 15.70 -20.65
CA GLY A 278 -1.09 14.66 -19.72
C GLY A 278 -2.35 15.05 -18.95
N GLU A 279 -2.89 14.09 -18.25
CA GLU A 279 -4.02 14.23 -17.34
C GLU A 279 -3.62 13.74 -15.93
N LEU A 280 -4.20 14.39 -14.92
CA LEU A 280 -4.03 13.99 -13.54
C LEU A 280 -5.00 12.85 -13.23
N LEU A 281 -4.47 11.76 -12.68
CA LEU A 281 -5.23 10.62 -12.23
C LEU A 281 -5.30 10.68 -10.69
N VAL A 282 -6.51 10.80 -10.15
CA VAL A 282 -6.73 10.84 -8.68
C VAL A 282 -7.83 9.87 -8.32
N ASP A 283 -7.56 9.02 -7.33
CA ASP A 283 -8.56 8.12 -6.78
C ASP A 283 -8.42 8.02 -5.26
N PHE A 284 -9.55 7.94 -4.53
CA PHE A 284 -9.59 7.96 -3.08
C PHE A 284 -9.91 6.57 -2.52
N GLY A 285 -9.13 6.17 -1.53
CA GLY A 285 -9.28 4.87 -0.86
C GLY A 285 -8.69 4.88 0.54
N PRO A 286 -8.09 3.77 0.99
CA PRO A 286 -7.61 3.64 2.37
C PRO A 286 -6.28 4.35 2.66
N LEU A 287 -5.78 5.19 1.75
CA LEU A 287 -4.48 5.83 1.89
C LEU A 287 -4.53 7.02 2.86
N MET A 288 -3.72 6.98 3.92
CA MET A 288 -3.72 7.99 4.98
C MET A 288 -2.29 8.27 5.47
N GLU A 289 -1.86 9.54 5.43
CA GLU A 289 -0.62 10.00 6.06
C GLU A 289 -0.81 10.10 7.57
N ARG A 290 0.18 9.61 8.33
CA ARG A 290 0.14 9.58 9.79
C ARG A 290 1.53 9.66 10.41
N ILE A 291 1.55 9.96 11.70
CA ILE A 291 2.72 9.77 12.56
C ILE A 291 2.50 8.51 13.40
N GLU A 292 3.43 7.57 13.32
CA GLU A 292 3.50 6.42 14.23
C GLU A 292 4.22 6.82 15.51
N ILE A 293 3.67 6.45 16.64
CA ILE A 293 4.24 6.64 17.97
C ILE A 293 5.00 5.37 18.37
N ASN A 294 6.25 5.49 18.77
CA ASN A 294 7.00 4.34 19.30
C ASN A 294 6.65 4.11 20.78
N PHE A 295 6.05 2.98 21.11
CA PHE A 295 5.71 2.62 22.49
C PHE A 295 6.90 2.04 23.27
N THR A 296 8.06 1.90 22.61
CA THR A 296 9.26 1.26 23.16
C THR A 296 10.46 2.19 23.09
N ASP A 297 11.42 2.01 23.97
CA ASP A 297 12.62 2.85 24.07
C ASP A 297 13.57 2.62 22.87
N PRO A 298 13.77 3.63 21.99
CA PRO A 298 14.69 3.54 20.86
C PRO A 298 16.12 3.91 21.24
N SER A 299 16.45 4.10 22.50
CA SER A 299 17.75 4.60 22.95
C SER A 299 18.92 3.74 22.49
N PRO A 300 19.98 4.34 21.92
CA PRO A 300 21.19 3.62 21.56
C PRO A 300 21.99 3.13 22.78
N SER A 301 21.60 3.50 24.00
CA SER A 301 22.23 3.01 25.24
C SER A 301 21.79 1.57 25.58
N LEU A 302 20.66 1.12 25.00
CA LEU A 302 20.18 -0.24 25.18
C LEU A 302 20.97 -1.23 24.28
N PRO A 303 21.10 -2.51 24.68
CA PRO A 303 21.63 -3.54 23.80
C PRO A 303 20.83 -3.61 22.50
N GLU A 304 21.49 -3.90 21.38
CA GLU A 304 20.85 -3.90 20.05
C GLU A 304 19.62 -4.83 19.97
N GLY A 305 19.69 -6.02 20.61
CA GLY A 305 18.57 -6.98 20.66
C GLY A 305 17.44 -6.59 21.62
N GLU A 306 17.58 -5.53 22.41
CA GLU A 306 16.57 -5.07 23.36
C GLU A 306 15.99 -3.69 22.95
N ARG A 307 16.73 -2.94 22.15
CA ARG A 307 16.36 -1.60 21.65
C ARG A 307 15.09 -1.69 20.82
N ALA A 308 14.14 -0.77 21.06
CA ALA A 308 12.84 -0.72 20.40
C ALA A 308 12.05 -2.05 20.50
N THR A 309 12.14 -2.72 21.65
CA THR A 309 11.35 -3.91 21.99
C THR A 309 10.47 -3.63 23.21
N ARG A 310 9.40 -4.41 23.39
CA ARG A 310 8.44 -4.25 24.49
C ARG A 310 9.03 -4.48 25.89
N GLN A 311 10.27 -4.99 25.98
CA GLN A 311 10.97 -5.12 27.26
C GLN A 311 11.27 -3.76 27.89
N HIS A 312 11.40 -2.71 27.06
CA HIS A 312 11.71 -1.36 27.48
C HIS A 312 10.62 -0.39 26.97
N PRO A 313 9.60 -0.08 27.80
CA PRO A 313 8.60 0.94 27.46
C PRO A 313 9.25 2.30 27.22
N HIS A 314 8.69 3.09 26.31
CA HIS A 314 9.22 4.40 25.95
C HIS A 314 9.20 5.36 27.16
N PRO A 315 10.31 6.01 27.55
CA PRO A 315 10.38 6.82 28.78
C PRO A 315 9.49 8.07 28.76
N ILE A 316 9.16 8.58 27.57
CA ILE A 316 8.35 9.79 27.37
C ILE A 316 6.96 9.41 26.84
N LEU A 317 6.91 8.66 25.72
CA LEU A 317 5.68 8.41 24.97
C LEU A 317 4.80 7.28 25.56
N SER A 318 5.21 6.65 26.66
CA SER A 318 4.32 5.77 27.45
C SER A 318 3.19 6.54 28.14
N ASP A 319 3.39 7.85 28.41
CA ASP A 319 2.36 8.69 28.98
C ASP A 319 1.37 9.18 27.91
N ILE A 320 0.11 8.77 28.02
CA ILE A 320 -0.94 9.11 27.06
C ILE A 320 -1.13 10.63 26.93
N ARG A 321 -0.94 11.39 28.01
CA ARG A 321 -1.09 12.86 28.00
C ARG A 321 -0.07 13.53 27.10
N VAL A 322 1.14 12.97 27.00
CA VAL A 322 2.16 13.46 26.07
C VAL A 322 1.74 13.15 24.62
N ARG A 323 1.25 11.93 24.34
CA ARG A 323 0.78 11.57 22.99
C ARG A 323 -0.42 12.41 22.56
N GLU A 324 -1.37 12.66 23.46
CA GLU A 324 -2.51 13.55 23.23
C GLU A 324 -2.06 14.98 22.94
N ALA A 325 -1.11 15.52 23.72
CA ALA A 325 -0.56 16.85 23.50
C ALA A 325 0.12 16.97 22.13
N LEU A 326 0.87 15.94 21.69
CA LEU A 326 1.45 15.90 20.35
C LEU A 326 0.36 15.97 19.26
N SER A 327 -0.75 15.28 19.45
CA SER A 327 -1.87 15.27 18.48
C SER A 327 -2.58 16.61 18.41
N LEU A 328 -2.91 17.21 19.57
CA LEU A 328 -3.64 18.47 19.67
C LEU A 328 -2.84 19.67 19.13
N ALA A 329 -1.51 19.59 19.16
CA ALA A 329 -0.66 20.64 18.64
C ALA A 329 -0.61 20.70 17.10
N ILE A 330 -1.19 19.74 16.37
CA ILE A 330 -1.10 19.65 14.91
C ILE A 330 -2.30 20.33 14.24
N ASP A 331 -2.05 21.27 13.33
CA ASP A 331 -3.04 21.85 12.42
C ASP A 331 -3.15 20.98 11.14
N ARG A 332 -4.15 20.09 11.14
CA ARG A 332 -4.39 19.13 10.04
C ARG A 332 -4.98 19.78 8.80
N GLU A 333 -5.75 20.87 8.96
CA GLU A 333 -6.29 21.63 7.83
C GLU A 333 -5.16 22.27 7.04
N LEU A 334 -4.22 22.93 7.72
CA LEU A 334 -3.06 23.54 7.08
C LEU A 334 -2.16 22.49 6.41
N LEU A 335 -1.90 21.34 7.07
CA LEU A 335 -1.15 20.25 6.44
C LEU A 335 -1.84 19.74 5.16
N THR A 336 -3.16 19.59 5.20
CA THR A 336 -3.94 19.16 4.03
C THR A 336 -3.83 20.19 2.91
N GLU A 337 -4.04 21.46 3.20
CA GLU A 337 -4.00 22.55 2.22
C GLU A 337 -2.65 22.60 1.50
N ILE A 338 -1.55 22.62 2.25
CA ILE A 338 -0.21 22.77 1.65
C ILE A 338 0.31 21.49 0.97
N GLY A 339 -0.09 20.31 1.46
CA GLY A 339 0.46 19.04 0.96
C GLY A 339 -0.34 18.41 -0.15
N PHE A 340 -1.66 18.55 -0.13
CA PHE A 340 -2.57 17.80 -1.00
C PHE A 340 -3.72 18.64 -1.56
N GLY A 341 -4.11 19.75 -0.93
CA GLY A 341 -5.25 20.59 -1.37
C GLY A 341 -6.51 19.74 -1.58
N PRO A 342 -7.17 19.84 -2.76
CA PRO A 342 -8.40 19.10 -3.04
C PRO A 342 -8.20 17.59 -3.17
N MET A 343 -6.96 17.12 -3.22
CA MET A 343 -6.60 15.69 -3.27
C MET A 343 -6.42 15.08 -1.88
N GLY A 344 -6.72 15.80 -0.81
CA GLY A 344 -6.63 15.35 0.58
C GLY A 344 -7.81 15.82 1.41
N GLN A 345 -8.02 15.17 2.54
CA GLN A 345 -8.97 15.56 3.58
C GLN A 345 -8.31 15.38 4.95
N PRO A 346 -8.40 16.37 5.87
CA PRO A 346 -7.89 16.19 7.21
C PRO A 346 -8.64 15.06 7.89
N THR A 347 -7.93 14.23 8.65
CA THR A 347 -8.56 13.08 9.31
C THR A 347 -8.00 12.81 10.69
N CYS A 348 -8.89 12.30 11.55
CA CYS A 348 -8.55 11.74 12.85
C CYS A 348 -8.78 10.22 12.90
N ASN A 349 -9.05 9.59 11.76
CA ASN A 349 -9.35 8.17 11.70
C ASN A 349 -8.18 7.34 11.18
N PHE A 350 -8.02 6.15 11.75
CA PHE A 350 -7.10 5.13 11.23
C PHE A 350 -7.70 4.41 10.02
N ILE A 351 -8.98 4.10 10.09
CA ILE A 351 -9.74 3.55 8.96
C ILE A 351 -10.50 4.71 8.31
N VAL A 352 -10.04 5.14 7.13
CA VAL A 352 -10.62 6.25 6.37
C VAL A 352 -11.51 5.81 5.21
N ALA A 353 -11.41 4.54 4.82
CA ALA A 353 -12.23 3.92 3.78
C ALA A 353 -12.46 2.43 4.08
N PRO A 354 -13.62 1.85 3.72
CA PRO A 354 -14.80 2.54 3.16
C PRO A 354 -15.35 3.61 4.11
N PRO A 355 -15.98 4.70 3.62
CA PRO A 355 -16.40 5.82 4.45
C PRO A 355 -17.35 5.46 5.60
N ALA A 356 -18.13 4.39 5.45
CA ALA A 356 -19.04 3.89 6.50
C ALA A 356 -18.29 3.39 7.76
N MET A 357 -16.99 3.13 7.65
CA MET A 357 -16.14 2.62 8.74
C MET A 357 -15.31 3.71 9.42
N ALA A 358 -15.33 4.94 8.90
CA ALA A 358 -14.76 6.11 9.56
C ALA A 358 -15.66 6.53 10.73
N SER A 359 -15.05 7.01 11.82
CA SER A 359 -15.77 7.37 13.03
C SER A 359 -15.74 8.87 13.30
N PRO A 360 -16.89 9.53 13.44
CA PRO A 360 -16.95 10.94 13.83
C PRO A 360 -16.58 11.16 15.31
N ASN A 361 -16.50 10.10 16.12
CA ASN A 361 -16.10 10.22 17.54
C ASN A 361 -14.67 10.72 17.71
N ASN A 362 -13.84 10.59 16.66
CA ASN A 362 -12.43 10.98 16.67
C ASN A 362 -12.20 12.43 16.19
N ASP A 363 -13.21 13.13 15.66
CA ASP A 363 -13.09 14.43 14.99
C ASP A 363 -12.56 15.57 15.88
N ALA A 364 -12.48 15.37 17.18
CA ALA A 364 -11.90 16.36 18.10
C ALA A 364 -10.45 16.76 17.72
N CYS A 365 -9.68 15.88 17.11
CA CYS A 365 -8.31 16.18 16.68
C CYS A 365 -8.23 17.06 15.42
N LEU A 366 -9.34 17.34 14.74
CA LEU A 366 -9.38 18.28 13.60
C LEU A 366 -9.12 19.74 14.03
N VAL A 367 -9.35 20.04 15.30
CA VAL A 367 -9.12 21.37 15.85
C VAL A 367 -7.79 21.40 16.59
N GLN A 368 -6.85 22.26 16.12
CA GLN A 368 -5.61 22.51 16.86
C GLN A 368 -5.91 23.18 18.20
N ASP A 369 -5.34 22.68 19.30
CA ASP A 369 -5.49 23.22 20.64
C ASP A 369 -4.14 23.24 21.39
N ILE A 370 -3.38 24.30 21.16
CA ILE A 370 -2.07 24.52 21.76
C ILE A 370 -2.19 24.72 23.28
N ASP A 371 -3.25 25.39 23.75
CA ASP A 371 -3.46 25.66 25.18
C ASP A 371 -3.70 24.34 25.93
N ARG A 372 -4.61 23.48 25.43
CA ARG A 372 -4.86 22.18 26.04
C ARG A 372 -3.64 21.25 25.97
N ALA A 373 -2.88 21.30 24.88
CA ALA A 373 -1.63 20.54 24.73
C ALA A 373 -0.61 20.96 25.83
N ASN A 374 -0.48 22.25 26.12
CA ASN A 374 0.38 22.75 27.20
C ASN A 374 -0.12 22.27 28.56
N GLU A 375 -1.43 22.35 28.86
CA GLU A 375 -2.01 21.86 30.12
C GLU A 375 -1.70 20.37 30.35
N LEU A 376 -1.85 19.52 29.31
CA LEU A 376 -1.57 18.09 29.40
C LEU A 376 -0.10 17.81 29.73
N LEU A 377 0.82 18.57 29.17
CA LEU A 377 2.24 18.42 29.46
C LEU A 377 2.56 18.90 30.90
N ASP A 378 1.90 19.97 31.39
CA ASP A 378 2.01 20.41 32.81
C ASP A 378 1.45 19.32 33.75
N GLU A 379 0.27 18.74 33.45
CA GLU A 379 -0.33 17.63 34.19
C GLU A 379 0.58 16.36 34.19
N ALA A 380 1.36 16.17 33.11
CA ALA A 380 2.33 15.07 33.00
C ALA A 380 3.65 15.35 33.72
N GLY A 381 3.78 16.55 34.35
CA GLY A 381 4.95 16.93 35.13
C GLY A 381 6.13 17.47 34.31
N TRP A 382 5.90 17.85 33.06
CA TRP A 382 6.89 18.48 32.19
C TRP A 382 6.88 20.00 32.37
N GLU A 383 7.84 20.54 33.10
CA GLU A 383 7.95 21.97 33.41
C GLU A 383 8.65 22.73 32.27
N MET A 384 8.11 23.91 31.89
CA MET A 384 8.70 24.76 30.85
C MET A 384 10.03 25.36 31.33
N GLY A 385 11.10 25.03 30.60
CA GLY A 385 12.44 25.58 30.86
C GLY A 385 12.61 27.01 30.36
N SER A 386 13.65 27.68 30.83
CA SER A 386 13.96 29.06 30.44
C SER A 386 14.36 29.22 28.95
N ASP A 387 14.73 28.14 28.29
CA ASP A 387 15.05 28.08 26.87
C ASP A 387 13.82 27.67 26.00
N GLY A 388 12.66 27.54 26.65
CA GLY A 388 11.41 27.18 26.00
C GLY A 388 11.29 25.69 25.67
N ILE A 389 12.13 24.83 26.29
CA ILE A 389 12.00 23.37 26.23
C ILE A 389 11.61 22.84 27.59
N ARG A 390 10.65 21.92 27.63
CA ARG A 390 10.19 21.29 28.86
C ARG A 390 11.21 20.29 29.39
N THR A 391 11.23 20.17 30.72
CA THR A 391 12.08 19.20 31.43
C THR A 391 11.28 18.52 32.54
N ARG A 392 11.64 17.27 32.84
CA ARG A 392 11.10 16.48 33.95
C ARG A 392 12.23 15.68 34.57
N ASP A 393 12.44 15.79 35.88
CA ASP A 393 13.51 15.10 36.63
C ASP A 393 14.93 15.31 36.04
N GLY A 394 15.15 16.46 35.40
CA GLY A 394 16.41 16.82 34.75
C GLY A 394 16.57 16.34 33.31
N GLU A 395 15.64 15.53 32.81
CA GLU A 395 15.59 15.11 31.43
C GLU A 395 14.83 16.10 30.56
N ARG A 396 15.33 16.37 29.34
CA ARG A 396 14.68 17.27 28.38
C ARG A 396 13.59 16.51 27.60
N LEU A 397 12.52 17.22 27.28
CA LEU A 397 11.49 16.70 26.35
C LEU A 397 12.01 16.85 24.90
N GLU A 398 12.73 15.84 24.46
CA GLU A 398 13.38 15.78 23.15
C GLU A 398 12.91 14.54 22.39
N LEU A 399 12.56 14.71 21.11
CA LEU A 399 12.07 13.63 20.25
C LEU A 399 12.84 13.59 18.93
N LEU A 400 13.15 12.40 18.44
CA LEU A 400 13.64 12.15 17.08
C LEU A 400 12.47 11.78 16.17
N PHE A 401 12.22 12.61 15.16
CA PHE A 401 11.17 12.45 14.18
C PHE A 401 11.74 12.07 12.83
N GLN A 402 11.52 10.84 12.38
CA GLN A 402 12.02 10.34 11.09
C GLN A 402 10.93 10.13 10.03
N THR A 403 11.32 10.18 8.77
CA THR A 403 10.50 9.79 7.62
C THR A 403 11.38 9.42 6.43
N SER A 404 10.78 8.90 5.35
CA SER A 404 11.47 8.77 4.06
C SER A 404 11.67 10.13 3.39
N THR A 405 12.72 10.28 2.59
CA THR A 405 12.94 11.51 1.78
C THR A 405 11.76 11.73 0.84
N ASN A 406 11.02 12.81 1.07
CA ASN A 406 9.80 13.19 0.39
C ASN A 406 9.51 14.66 0.69
N ALA A 407 9.29 15.49 -0.33
CA ALA A 407 9.12 16.93 -0.17
C ALA A 407 7.95 17.30 0.75
N VAL A 408 6.75 16.75 0.50
CA VAL A 408 5.56 17.00 1.32
C VAL A 408 5.79 16.60 2.78
N ARG A 409 6.40 15.44 3.03
CA ARG A 409 6.71 15.00 4.39
C ARG A 409 7.76 15.86 5.08
N GLN A 410 8.72 16.40 4.34
CA GLN A 410 9.71 17.34 4.90
C GLN A 410 9.06 18.66 5.31
N ASP A 411 8.13 19.18 4.51
CA ASP A 411 7.33 20.35 4.84
C ASP A 411 6.43 20.08 6.07
N PHE A 412 5.78 18.92 6.13
CA PHE A 412 5.01 18.50 7.30
C PHE A 412 5.88 18.41 8.56
N GLN A 413 7.06 17.78 8.47
CA GLN A 413 7.99 17.71 9.60
C GLN A 413 8.40 19.11 10.10
N ALA A 414 8.66 20.05 9.20
CA ALA A 414 9.07 21.40 9.56
C ALA A 414 7.95 22.15 10.29
N LEU A 415 6.69 22.06 9.85
CA LEU A 415 5.54 22.65 10.51
C LEU A 415 5.25 21.99 11.85
N ILE A 416 5.23 20.67 11.91
CA ILE A 416 4.99 19.92 13.15
C ILE A 416 6.09 20.19 14.16
N GLN A 417 7.36 20.28 13.76
CA GLN A 417 8.47 20.68 14.61
C GLN A 417 8.22 22.07 15.22
N GLN A 418 7.73 23.02 14.43
CA GLN A 418 7.40 24.36 14.92
C GLN A 418 6.28 24.31 15.96
N TRP A 419 5.17 23.63 15.70
CA TRP A 419 4.05 23.50 16.64
C TRP A 419 4.45 22.75 17.92
N TRP A 420 5.22 21.68 17.80
CA TRP A 420 5.74 20.98 18.99
C TRP A 420 6.71 21.83 19.78
N ARG A 421 7.44 22.74 19.12
CA ARG A 421 8.28 23.72 19.81
C ARG A 421 7.45 24.70 20.62
N GLU A 422 6.26 25.11 20.16
CA GLU A 422 5.35 26.02 20.90
C GLU A 422 4.84 25.39 22.19
N ILE A 423 4.75 24.07 22.26
CA ILE A 423 4.39 23.34 23.49
C ILE A 423 5.62 22.84 24.26
N GLY A 424 6.83 23.27 23.88
CA GLY A 424 8.06 23.03 24.62
C GLY A 424 8.78 21.73 24.34
N ILE A 425 8.60 21.16 23.14
CA ILE A 425 9.27 19.93 22.69
C ILE A 425 10.42 20.27 21.75
N ASP A 426 11.60 19.71 22.01
CA ASP A 426 12.75 19.79 21.11
C ASP A 426 12.73 18.62 20.13
N THR A 427 12.47 18.88 18.84
CA THR A 427 12.28 17.84 17.84
C THR A 427 13.44 17.82 16.85
N ARG A 428 14.14 16.71 16.77
CA ARG A 428 15.18 16.50 15.74
C ARG A 428 14.58 15.75 14.54
N LEU A 429 14.87 16.25 13.33
CA LEU A 429 14.36 15.69 12.09
C LEU A 429 15.40 14.76 11.44
N ARG A 430 14.94 13.62 10.91
CA ARG A 430 15.75 12.69 10.13
C ARG A 430 14.99 12.22 8.90
N ASN A 431 15.65 12.33 7.72
CA ASN A 431 15.10 11.86 6.44
C ASN A 431 16.01 10.73 5.91
N ILE A 432 15.41 9.64 5.51
CA ILE A 432 16.08 8.41 5.08
C ILE A 432 15.68 8.12 3.63
N ASP A 433 16.59 7.63 2.82
CA ASP A 433 16.25 7.16 1.47
C ASP A 433 15.09 6.15 1.51
N ALA A 434 14.12 6.29 0.60
CA ALA A 434 12.90 5.47 0.62
C ALA A 434 13.18 3.97 0.44
N GLY A 435 14.20 3.59 -0.34
CA GLY A 435 14.59 2.20 -0.53
C GLY A 435 15.16 1.57 0.74
N VAL A 436 15.85 2.37 1.57
CA VAL A 436 16.37 1.95 2.88
C VAL A 436 15.24 1.97 3.92
N PHE A 437 14.49 3.07 3.99
CA PHE A 437 13.44 3.27 4.99
C PHE A 437 12.37 2.16 4.93
N PHE A 438 11.86 1.86 3.73
CA PHE A 438 10.85 0.81 3.50
C PHE A 438 11.44 -0.58 3.26
N GLY A 439 12.77 -0.72 3.27
CA GLY A 439 13.44 -2.00 3.17
C GLY A 439 13.20 -2.89 4.39
N SER A 440 13.30 -4.20 4.20
CA SER A 440 13.14 -5.22 5.25
C SER A 440 14.46 -5.86 5.68
N ASP A 441 15.61 -5.25 5.34
CA ASP A 441 16.93 -5.75 5.75
C ASP A 441 17.09 -5.70 7.26
N PRO A 442 17.18 -6.84 7.97
CA PRO A 442 17.37 -6.88 9.42
C PRO A 442 18.73 -6.35 9.86
N GLY A 443 19.70 -6.23 8.96
CA GLY A 443 21.02 -5.62 9.22
C GLY A 443 20.99 -4.09 9.23
N SER A 444 20.02 -3.46 8.55
CA SER A 444 19.91 -2.00 8.47
C SER A 444 19.26 -1.41 9.74
N PRO A 445 19.88 -0.42 10.40
CA PRO A 445 19.28 0.28 11.54
C PRO A 445 18.24 1.33 11.13
N ASP A 446 18.15 1.64 9.83
CA ASP A 446 17.39 2.77 9.29
C ASP A 446 16.06 2.37 8.65
N THR A 447 15.67 1.08 8.77
CA THR A 447 14.34 0.64 8.32
C THR A 447 13.24 1.14 9.25
N TYR A 448 12.05 1.40 8.69
CA TYR A 448 10.87 1.76 9.47
C TYR A 448 10.44 0.64 10.45
N LEU A 449 10.78 -0.62 10.12
CA LEU A 449 10.51 -1.80 10.94
C LEU A 449 11.27 -1.77 12.27
N LYS A 450 12.56 -1.40 12.26
CA LYS A 450 13.36 -1.26 13.49
C LYS A 450 12.90 -0.09 14.35
N PHE A 451 12.45 0.98 13.72
CA PHE A 451 11.92 2.16 14.37
C PHE A 451 12.84 2.74 15.45
N TYR A 452 14.11 2.95 15.12
CA TYR A 452 15.10 3.55 16.02
C TYR A 452 14.97 5.07 16.06
N ALA A 453 13.73 5.53 16.30
CA ALA A 453 13.31 6.91 16.53
C ALA A 453 12.11 6.92 17.47
N ASP A 454 11.76 8.10 18.00
CA ASP A 454 10.62 8.26 18.91
C ASP A 454 9.30 8.28 18.13
N VAL A 455 9.29 8.96 16.99
CA VAL A 455 8.14 9.03 16.07
C VAL A 455 8.60 8.93 14.62
N GLN A 456 7.73 8.40 13.75
CA GLN A 456 7.99 8.35 12.31
C GLN A 456 6.72 8.59 11.50
N MET A 457 6.88 9.15 10.28
CA MET A 457 5.75 9.51 9.42
C MET A 457 5.84 8.82 8.07
N TYR A 458 4.73 8.24 7.64
CA TYR A 458 4.52 7.68 6.32
C TYR A 458 3.04 7.32 6.11
N ALA A 459 2.65 7.02 4.87
CA ALA A 459 1.27 6.66 4.57
C ALA A 459 0.95 5.21 4.98
N SER A 460 -0.27 4.99 5.46
CA SER A 460 -0.88 3.67 5.63
C SER A 460 -1.82 3.39 4.47
N LEU A 461 -1.90 2.13 4.09
CA LEU A 461 -2.92 1.61 3.19
C LEU A 461 -3.17 0.13 3.50
N PHE A 462 -4.28 -0.40 3.01
CA PHE A 462 -4.57 -1.84 2.98
C PHE A 462 -5.24 -2.18 1.64
N GLU A 463 -5.27 -3.46 1.30
CA GLU A 463 -5.89 -3.97 0.08
C GLU A 463 -7.30 -4.49 0.40
N GLY A 464 -8.19 -4.36 -0.57
CA GLY A 464 -9.61 -4.70 -0.43
C GLY A 464 -10.40 -3.73 0.43
N THR A 465 -11.69 -4.01 0.60
CA THR A 465 -12.64 -3.17 1.33
C THR A 465 -12.87 -3.59 2.78
N ASP A 466 -12.33 -4.74 3.19
CA ASP A 466 -12.39 -5.23 4.58
C ASP A 466 -11.10 -4.88 5.35
N PRO A 467 -11.15 -3.97 6.33
CA PRO A 467 -9.97 -3.58 7.09
C PRO A 467 -9.56 -4.58 8.19
N THR A 468 -10.29 -5.69 8.38
CA THR A 468 -10.02 -6.66 9.45
C THR A 468 -8.56 -7.14 9.47
N PRO A 469 -7.92 -7.48 8.33
CA PRO A 469 -6.51 -7.84 8.30
C PRO A 469 -5.58 -6.69 8.68
N HIS A 470 -5.95 -5.45 8.32
CA HIS A 470 -5.18 -4.26 8.68
C HIS A 470 -5.26 -3.94 10.17
N LEU A 471 -6.42 -4.14 10.78
CA LEU A 471 -6.64 -4.02 12.22
C LEU A 471 -5.90 -5.14 12.99
N GLU A 472 -5.82 -6.36 12.43
CA GLU A 472 -5.05 -7.46 13.03
C GLU A 472 -3.59 -7.11 13.27
N GLN A 473 -3.00 -6.38 12.36
CA GLN A 473 -1.60 -5.93 12.46
C GLN A 473 -1.30 -5.11 13.72
N ARG A 474 -2.31 -4.58 14.42
CA ARG A 474 -2.16 -3.76 15.63
C ARG A 474 -2.28 -4.55 16.93
N ARG A 475 -2.48 -5.86 16.85
CA ARG A 475 -2.58 -6.76 18.00
C ARG A 475 -1.22 -6.98 18.68
N CYS A 476 -1.29 -7.35 19.96
CA CYS A 476 -0.13 -7.82 20.71
C CYS A 476 0.52 -9.03 20.00
N GLY A 477 1.85 -9.09 19.98
CA GLY A 477 2.60 -10.18 19.35
C GLY A 477 2.77 -10.08 17.84
N ARG A 478 2.32 -8.98 17.20
CA ARG A 478 2.52 -8.69 15.77
C ARG A 478 3.65 -7.69 15.52
N GLU A 479 4.36 -7.28 16.55
CA GLU A 479 5.44 -6.33 16.48
C GLU A 479 6.71 -6.90 15.85
N PRO A 480 7.45 -6.10 15.06
CA PRO A 480 8.80 -6.42 14.64
C PRO A 480 9.73 -6.57 15.84
N GLN A 481 10.46 -7.66 15.91
CA GLN A 481 11.40 -7.96 17.00
C GLN A 481 12.54 -8.86 16.50
N PRO A 482 13.64 -9.03 17.26
CA PRO A 482 14.78 -9.84 16.83
C PRO A 482 14.42 -11.26 16.40
N ASP A 483 13.50 -11.93 17.14
CA ASP A 483 13.08 -13.30 16.87
C ASP A 483 12.33 -13.46 15.54
N THR A 484 11.71 -12.38 15.04
CA THR A 484 11.06 -12.34 13.72
C THR A 484 11.96 -11.74 12.65
N GLN A 485 13.26 -11.58 12.90
CA GLN A 485 14.17 -10.84 12.03
C GLN A 485 13.67 -9.41 11.72
N TRP A 486 13.06 -8.78 12.70
CA TRP A 486 12.42 -7.47 12.59
C TRP A 486 11.27 -7.43 11.56
N GLN A 487 10.67 -8.57 11.24
CA GLN A 487 9.47 -8.63 10.40
C GLN A 487 8.21 -8.56 11.28
N GLY A 488 7.20 -7.85 10.81
CA GLY A 488 5.93 -7.61 11.50
C GLY A 488 5.36 -6.25 11.13
N GLN A 489 4.05 -6.05 11.32
CA GLN A 489 3.37 -4.83 10.92
C GLN A 489 2.83 -4.00 12.09
N ASN A 490 2.93 -4.50 13.33
CA ASN A 490 2.68 -3.68 14.52
C ASN A 490 3.90 -2.80 14.81
N ILE A 491 4.14 -1.84 13.90
CA ILE A 491 5.38 -1.04 13.83
C ILE A 491 5.60 -0.22 15.11
N ASN A 492 4.54 0.27 15.72
CA ASN A 492 4.57 1.09 16.93
C ASN A 492 4.65 0.27 18.24
N ARG A 493 4.60 -1.08 18.17
CA ARG A 493 4.61 -1.99 19.32
C ARG A 493 3.44 -1.75 20.28
N TYR A 494 2.33 -1.23 19.77
CA TYR A 494 1.09 -1.10 20.52
C TYR A 494 0.62 -2.46 21.03
N CYS A 495 0.08 -2.52 22.24
CA CYS A 495 -0.53 -3.72 22.77
C CYS A 495 -1.59 -3.36 23.81
N ASN A 496 -2.82 -3.71 23.50
CA ASN A 496 -3.98 -3.52 24.35
C ASN A 496 -4.83 -4.81 24.30
N GLU A 497 -5.00 -5.46 25.44
CA GLU A 497 -5.74 -6.72 25.52
C GLU A 497 -7.24 -6.57 25.20
N GLU A 498 -7.82 -5.37 25.44
CA GLU A 498 -9.20 -5.08 25.09
C GLU A 498 -9.35 -4.95 23.56
N TYR A 499 -8.34 -4.34 22.90
CA TYR A 499 -8.26 -4.30 21.44
C TYR A 499 -8.19 -5.72 20.85
N ASP A 500 -7.35 -6.57 21.40
CA ASP A 500 -7.20 -7.96 20.95
C ASP A 500 -8.50 -8.77 21.11
N ALA A 501 -9.22 -8.55 22.23
CA ALA A 501 -10.51 -9.18 22.46
C ALA A 501 -11.58 -8.71 21.45
N LEU A 502 -11.64 -7.40 21.19
CA LEU A 502 -12.57 -6.80 20.25
C LEU A 502 -12.27 -7.23 18.80
N TRP A 503 -11.00 -7.29 18.42
CA TRP A 503 -10.59 -7.82 17.12
C TRP A 503 -11.00 -9.31 16.99
N SER A 504 -10.85 -10.10 18.05
CA SER A 504 -11.25 -11.51 18.04
C SER A 504 -12.77 -11.70 17.89
N GLU A 505 -13.58 -10.73 18.35
CA GLU A 505 -15.01 -10.68 18.07
C GLU A 505 -15.25 -10.37 16.59
N LEU A 506 -14.62 -9.30 16.05
CA LEU A 506 -14.73 -8.91 14.64
C LEU A 506 -14.37 -10.06 13.69
N ASN A 507 -13.28 -10.77 14.00
CA ASN A 507 -12.79 -11.86 13.15
C ASN A 507 -13.75 -13.06 13.05
N ARG A 508 -14.74 -13.15 13.93
CA ARG A 508 -15.74 -14.23 13.96
C ARG A 508 -17.15 -13.77 13.60
N GLU A 509 -17.35 -12.48 13.45
CA GLU A 509 -18.66 -11.88 13.23
C GLU A 509 -19.09 -12.02 11.76
N PRO A 510 -20.19 -12.75 11.46
CA PRO A 510 -20.69 -12.90 10.10
C PRO A 510 -21.64 -11.77 9.67
N ASP A 511 -22.25 -11.03 10.61
CA ASP A 511 -23.21 -9.96 10.30
C ASP A 511 -22.47 -8.71 9.81
N PRO A 512 -22.70 -8.23 8.56
CA PRO A 512 -21.95 -7.12 7.99
C PRO A 512 -22.18 -5.79 8.73
N ASP A 513 -23.37 -5.54 9.27
CA ASP A 513 -23.65 -4.30 10.00
C ASP A 513 -22.91 -4.30 11.35
N ARG A 514 -22.91 -5.46 12.03
CA ARG A 514 -22.16 -5.63 13.28
C ARG A 514 -20.64 -5.54 13.06
N ARG A 515 -20.14 -6.04 11.92
CA ARG A 515 -18.72 -5.88 11.54
C ARG A 515 -18.33 -4.42 11.42
N VAL A 516 -19.17 -3.58 10.78
CA VAL A 516 -18.93 -2.13 10.68
C VAL A 516 -18.84 -1.49 12.07
N GLU A 517 -19.74 -1.83 13.00
CA GLU A 517 -19.70 -1.33 14.38
C GLU A 517 -18.40 -1.73 15.10
N LEU A 518 -17.93 -2.97 14.94
CA LEU A 518 -16.71 -3.47 15.55
C LEU A 518 -15.46 -2.81 14.95
N VAL A 519 -15.45 -2.58 13.64
CA VAL A 519 -14.37 -1.82 12.96
C VAL A 519 -14.29 -0.40 13.51
N ILE A 520 -15.43 0.28 13.63
CA ILE A 520 -15.50 1.63 14.21
C ILE A 520 -14.96 1.63 15.65
N ALA A 521 -15.35 0.66 16.47
CA ALA A 521 -14.88 0.57 17.85
C ALA A 521 -13.37 0.31 17.95
N LEU A 522 -12.80 -0.52 17.09
CA LEU A 522 -11.36 -0.75 17.00
C LEU A 522 -10.60 0.49 16.51
N ASN A 523 -11.15 1.18 15.50
CA ASN A 523 -10.63 2.45 15.01
C ASN A 523 -10.59 3.49 16.14
N ASP A 524 -11.70 3.65 16.86
CA ASP A 524 -11.81 4.59 17.99
C ASP A 524 -10.79 4.26 19.07
N MET A 525 -10.69 3.02 19.50
CA MET A 525 -9.76 2.60 20.55
C MET A 525 -8.31 2.89 20.17
N PHE A 526 -7.90 2.52 18.96
CA PHE A 526 -6.52 2.73 18.48
C PHE A 526 -6.15 4.21 18.35
N VAL A 527 -7.10 5.03 17.88
CA VAL A 527 -6.92 6.48 17.74
C VAL A 527 -6.94 7.18 19.10
N GLN A 528 -7.88 6.81 19.99
CA GLN A 528 -8.02 7.45 21.33
C GLN A 528 -6.91 7.06 22.29
N ASP A 529 -6.24 5.92 22.07
CA ASP A 529 -4.98 5.59 22.73
C ASP A 529 -3.79 6.39 22.17
N PHE A 530 -4.01 7.23 21.15
CA PHE A 530 -2.97 7.95 20.44
C PHE A 530 -1.81 7.02 20.02
N ALA A 531 -2.14 5.82 19.59
CA ALA A 531 -1.16 4.84 19.13
C ALA A 531 -0.49 5.30 17.84
N HIS A 532 -1.22 6.06 17.03
CA HIS A 532 -0.70 6.90 15.98
C HIS A 532 -1.51 8.20 15.87
N LEU A 533 -0.97 9.18 15.17
CA LEU A 533 -1.62 10.45 14.91
C LEU A 533 -1.98 10.53 13.44
N PRO A 534 -3.26 10.31 13.07
CA PRO A 534 -3.73 10.51 11.70
C PRO A 534 -3.58 11.97 11.30
N LEU A 535 -3.23 12.24 10.05
CA LEU A 535 -3.02 13.57 9.51
C LEU A 535 -3.97 13.88 8.36
N VAL A 536 -3.79 13.19 7.22
CA VAL A 536 -4.50 13.47 5.99
C VAL A 536 -4.91 12.15 5.30
N ALA A 537 -6.20 11.95 5.10
CA ALA A 537 -6.70 10.97 4.13
C ALA A 537 -6.47 11.55 2.73
N ARG A 538 -5.68 10.88 1.90
CA ARG A 538 -5.30 11.40 0.58
C ARG A 538 -5.58 10.45 -0.56
N GLY A 539 -5.80 11.00 -1.75
CA GLY A 539 -5.88 10.20 -2.97
C GLY A 539 -4.54 9.58 -3.35
N ARG A 540 -4.59 8.50 -4.12
CA ARG A 540 -3.51 8.12 -5.02
C ARG A 540 -3.49 9.14 -6.14
N VAL A 541 -2.34 9.74 -6.41
CA VAL A 541 -2.18 10.82 -7.39
C VAL A 541 -1.08 10.44 -8.36
N SER A 542 -1.43 10.23 -9.61
CA SER A 542 -0.51 9.89 -10.69
C SER A 542 -0.79 10.74 -11.91
N ALA A 543 0.09 10.76 -12.89
CA ALA A 543 -0.16 11.42 -14.17
C ALA A 543 0.02 10.45 -15.32
N ALA A 544 -0.81 10.59 -16.33
CA ALA A 544 -0.69 9.85 -17.58
C ALA A 544 -0.66 10.79 -18.78
N SER A 545 0.11 10.41 -19.80
CA SER A 545 0.06 11.09 -21.12
C SER A 545 -1.31 10.89 -21.74
N THR A 546 -1.87 11.94 -22.36
CA THR A 546 -3.11 11.85 -23.14
C THR A 546 -3.03 10.88 -24.33
N THR A 547 -1.85 10.36 -24.64
CA THR A 547 -1.61 9.35 -25.68
C THR A 547 -1.71 7.91 -25.17
N VAL A 548 -1.96 7.69 -23.87
CA VAL A 548 -2.12 6.36 -23.28
C VAL A 548 -3.58 6.17 -22.86
N GLY A 549 -4.20 5.12 -23.33
CA GLY A 549 -5.56 4.73 -22.95
C GLY A 549 -5.59 3.42 -22.16
N GLY A 550 -6.74 3.09 -21.59
CA GLY A 550 -6.97 1.85 -20.85
C GLY A 550 -6.54 1.89 -19.38
N ILE A 551 -6.03 3.02 -18.88
CA ILE A 551 -5.65 3.16 -17.48
C ILE A 551 -6.92 3.21 -16.62
N VAL A 552 -7.01 2.31 -15.65
CA VAL A 552 -8.05 2.32 -14.61
C VAL A 552 -7.36 2.34 -13.26
N MET A 553 -7.45 3.48 -12.57
CA MET A 553 -6.88 3.60 -11.22
C MET A 553 -7.52 2.58 -10.28
N ASN A 554 -6.72 2.08 -9.35
CA ASN A 554 -7.18 1.15 -8.33
C ASN A 554 -6.56 1.50 -6.98
N VAL A 555 -7.39 1.79 -6.00
CA VAL A 555 -6.97 2.12 -4.63
C VAL A 555 -7.00 0.92 -3.69
N TRP A 556 -7.60 -0.20 -4.13
CA TRP A 556 -7.83 -1.41 -3.34
C TRP A 556 -6.79 -2.51 -3.62
N ASP A 557 -5.98 -2.33 -4.68
CA ASP A 557 -4.89 -3.23 -5.10
C ASP A 557 -3.75 -2.38 -5.71
N SER A 558 -2.92 -2.96 -6.57
CA SER A 558 -1.92 -2.22 -7.34
C SER A 558 -2.55 -1.25 -8.34
N GLU A 559 -1.99 -0.05 -8.51
CA GLU A 559 -2.37 0.88 -9.58
C GLU A 559 -2.17 0.28 -10.99
N HIS A 560 -1.34 -0.75 -11.11
CA HIS A 560 -1.01 -1.42 -12.37
C HIS A 560 -1.77 -2.74 -12.58
N TRP A 561 -2.83 -2.97 -11.81
CA TRP A 561 -3.62 -4.20 -11.87
C TRP A 561 -4.11 -4.56 -13.28
N ASN A 562 -4.43 -3.56 -14.10
CA ASN A 562 -4.88 -3.75 -15.48
C ASN A 562 -3.86 -3.30 -16.53
N GLN A 563 -2.55 -3.23 -16.20
CA GLN A 563 -1.53 -2.68 -17.11
C GLN A 563 -1.39 -3.48 -18.42
N ALA A 564 -1.78 -4.73 -18.44
CA ALA A 564 -1.86 -5.53 -19.67
C ALA A 564 -2.83 -4.95 -20.73
N GLU A 565 -3.79 -4.13 -20.28
CA GLU A 565 -4.84 -3.50 -21.09
C GLU A 565 -4.52 -2.06 -21.51
N TRP A 566 -3.41 -1.49 -21.02
CA TRP A 566 -2.98 -0.15 -21.42
C TRP A 566 -2.52 -0.16 -22.88
N TYR A 567 -2.88 0.89 -23.61
CA TYR A 567 -2.58 0.95 -25.03
C TYR A 567 -2.24 2.35 -25.50
N ARG A 568 -1.55 2.45 -26.66
CA ARG A 568 -1.30 3.74 -27.33
C ARG A 568 -2.57 4.16 -28.07
N ILE A 569 -3.03 5.37 -27.81
CA ILE A 569 -4.11 6.02 -28.57
C ILE A 569 -3.52 6.44 -29.91
N GLU A 570 -4.12 5.96 -31.02
CA GLU A 570 -3.76 6.39 -32.36
C GLU A 570 -4.27 7.82 -32.59
N GLU A 571 -3.43 8.69 -33.14
CA GLU A 571 -3.77 10.08 -33.48
C GLU A 571 -4.83 10.15 -34.60
#